data_75055a2eaa6f2578c0dcb7ae97c8ef75
#
_entry.id   75055a2eaa6f2578c0dcb7ae97c8ef75
#
_cell.length_a   1.000
_cell.length_b   1.000
_cell.length_c   1.000
_cell.angle_alpha   90.00
_cell.angle_beta   90.00
_cell.angle_gamma   90.00
#
_symmetry.space_group_name_H-M   'P 1'
#
loop_
_entity.id
_entity.type
_entity.pdbx_description
1 polymer ?
#
loop_
_entity_poly.entity_id
_entity_poly.type
_entity_poly.pdbx_seq_one_letter_code
_entity_poly.pdbx_strand_id
1 'polypeptide(L)'
;MKNYMKKLFALAMTGVMVCGILTGCGGGKKETEVAASDSLTVEDGVLKVAMECGYAPYNWTQSTDENGAVPIADSSDFAYGYDVMMAKYVADQLGLELEIVKLDWDSLVPAVQSGTVDCVIAGQSITADRLQQVDFTTPYYYASIISLVKKDGAFKDAKSVEDLAGAVCTSQQNTVWYDVCLPQIPDADILPAQESAPAMLVALSSGKCDLVVTDMPTGMAALIAYPDFALLDFSGTDGAFEVSEEEINIGISLKKGNALTAEINNVLAELTEDDFVQMMNDAIAVQPLAE
;
A
#
# COMPACT_ATOMS: atom_id res chain seq x y z
N MET A 1 -0.67 44.27 -34.05
CA MET A 1 -1.16 45.67 -33.87
C MET A 1 -1.65 45.88 -32.46
N LYS A 2 -0.99 46.84 -31.78
CA LYS A 2 -1.41 47.62 -30.58
C LYS A 2 -1.82 46.86 -29.33
N ASN A 3 -0.98 46.73 -28.28
CA ASN A 3 -0.47 47.75 -27.31
C ASN A 3 -1.52 48.48 -26.50
N TYR A 4 -1.16 48.57 -25.21
CA TYR A 4 -1.53 49.52 -24.14
C TYR A 4 -2.36 48.90 -22.98
N MET A 5 -2.11 49.08 -21.66
CA MET A 5 -1.08 49.90 -20.97
C MET A 5 -1.17 49.62 -19.44
N LYS A 6 -0.07 49.70 -18.79
CA LYS A 6 0.13 49.70 -17.33
C LYS A 6 -0.66 50.79 -16.66
N LYS A 7 -1.16 50.57 -15.42
CA LYS A 7 -1.20 51.62 -14.40
C LYS A 7 -0.90 51.03 -13.00
N LEU A 8 0.21 51.47 -12.47
CA LEU A 8 0.56 51.51 -11.04
C LEU A 8 -0.38 52.47 -10.31
N PHE A 9 -0.72 52.18 -9.04
CA PHE A 9 -0.95 53.18 -8.01
C PHE A 9 -0.43 52.66 -6.68
N ALA A 10 0.57 53.37 -6.15
CA ALA A 10 1.08 53.32 -4.79
C ALA A 10 0.60 54.57 -4.03
N LEU A 11 0.26 54.44 -2.74
CA LEU A 11 0.30 55.49 -1.69
C LEU A 11 -0.11 54.80 -0.39
N ALA A 12 0.69 54.57 0.58
CA ALA A 12 1.46 55.32 1.56
C ALA A 12 0.66 55.81 2.78
N MET A 13 1.06 55.29 3.93
CA MET A 13 1.19 55.86 5.29
C MET A 13 -0.02 56.49 5.99
N THR A 14 -0.29 56.07 7.19
CA THR A 14 0.11 56.72 8.46
C THR A 14 -0.42 55.95 9.68
N GLY A 15 0.40 55.84 10.70
CA GLY A 15 0.23 55.24 11.96
C GLY A 15 -0.47 56.12 13.01
N VAL A 16 -0.97 55.49 14.03
CA VAL A 16 -1.16 56.08 15.35
C VAL A 16 -0.87 55.04 16.42
N MET A 17 0.12 55.37 17.23
CA MET A 17 0.49 54.67 18.45
C MET A 17 -0.37 55.23 19.60
N VAL A 18 -1.06 54.40 20.34
CA VAL A 18 -1.60 54.76 21.65
C VAL A 18 -1.22 53.70 22.66
N CYS A 19 -0.34 54.09 23.57
CA CYS A 19 -0.03 53.40 24.80
C CYS A 19 -1.20 53.54 25.80
N GLY A 20 -1.64 52.43 26.35
CA GLY A 20 -2.53 52.38 27.49
C GLY A 20 -2.08 51.28 28.45
N ILE A 21 -1.37 51.68 29.51
CA ILE A 21 -1.02 50.82 30.63
C ILE A 21 -2.22 50.80 31.60
N LEU A 22 -2.75 49.61 31.88
CA LEU A 22 -3.54 49.38 33.10
C LEU A 22 -3.26 47.96 33.63
N THR A 23 -2.66 47.97 34.81
CA THR A 23 -2.41 46.83 35.68
C THR A 23 -3.73 46.26 36.23
N GLY A 24 -3.89 44.95 36.12
CA GLY A 24 -4.97 44.18 36.77
C GLY A 24 -4.50 42.76 37.05
N CYS A 25 -4.16 42.49 38.31
CA CYS A 25 -3.93 41.13 38.83
C CYS A 25 -5.23 40.31 38.79
N GLY A 26 -5.17 39.12 38.17
CA GLY A 26 -6.22 38.12 38.28
C GLY A 26 -5.69 36.80 37.67
N GLY A 27 -5.40 35.79 38.55
CA GLY A 27 -4.89 34.49 38.15
C GLY A 27 -5.90 33.72 37.34
N GLY A 28 -5.65 33.62 36.05
CA GLY A 28 -6.28 32.67 35.14
C GLY A 28 -5.19 31.77 34.54
N LYS A 29 -5.30 30.49 34.70
CA LYS A 29 -4.51 29.50 33.96
C LYS A 29 -4.65 29.86 32.48
N LYS A 30 -3.59 30.30 31.84
CA LYS A 30 -3.46 30.25 30.39
C LYS A 30 -3.39 28.77 30.03
N GLU A 31 -4.48 28.23 29.53
CA GLU A 31 -4.40 27.12 28.60
C GLU A 31 -3.55 27.61 27.42
N THR A 32 -2.35 27.10 27.33
CA THR A 32 -1.54 27.22 26.13
C THR A 32 -2.29 26.41 25.09
N GLU A 33 -3.02 27.09 24.20
CA GLU A 33 -3.34 26.51 22.91
C GLU A 33 -1.99 26.11 22.32
N VAL A 34 -1.75 24.80 22.30
CA VAL A 34 -0.71 24.21 21.48
C VAL A 34 -1.15 24.53 20.06
N ALA A 35 -0.48 25.46 19.42
CA ALA A 35 -0.62 25.64 17.97
C ALA A 35 -0.47 24.25 17.35
N ALA A 36 -1.47 23.83 16.58
CA ALA A 36 -1.34 22.65 15.75
C ALA A 36 -0.06 22.83 14.95
N SER A 37 0.85 21.89 15.04
CA SER A 37 2.08 21.89 14.27
C SER A 37 1.67 21.92 12.80
N ASP A 38 2.22 22.83 12.00
CA ASP A 38 2.08 22.86 10.54
C ASP A 38 2.82 21.66 9.86
N SER A 39 3.23 20.65 10.63
CA SER A 39 3.89 19.44 10.13
C SER A 39 2.90 18.60 9.33
N LEU A 40 3.27 18.25 8.12
CA LEU A 40 2.50 17.36 7.24
C LEU A 40 2.55 15.90 7.74
N THR A 41 3.50 15.57 8.60
CA THR A 41 3.75 14.23 9.14
C THR A 41 3.47 14.18 10.65
N VAL A 42 3.20 12.97 11.15
CA VAL A 42 2.95 12.69 12.59
C VAL A 42 4.14 13.10 13.45
N GLU A 43 5.35 12.89 12.93
CA GLU A 43 6.60 13.33 13.54
C GLU A 43 7.34 14.23 12.55
N ASP A 44 7.74 15.43 13.00
CA ASP A 44 8.36 16.43 12.14
C ASP A 44 9.66 15.89 11.51
N GLY A 45 9.75 15.97 10.18
CA GLY A 45 10.91 15.52 9.41
C GLY A 45 10.98 14.00 9.17
N VAL A 46 10.00 13.21 9.64
CA VAL A 46 9.96 11.75 9.48
C VAL A 46 8.71 11.32 8.74
N LEU A 47 8.84 10.44 7.76
CA LEU A 47 7.73 9.72 7.10
C LEU A 47 7.60 8.34 7.74
N LYS A 48 6.56 8.14 8.55
CA LYS A 48 6.24 6.84 9.17
C LYS A 48 5.32 6.03 8.26
N VAL A 49 5.85 4.93 7.75
CA VAL A 49 5.15 4.06 6.80
C VAL A 49 4.88 2.70 7.43
N ALA A 50 3.60 2.32 7.49
CA ALA A 50 3.23 0.97 7.93
C ALA A 50 3.13 -0.01 6.77
N MET A 51 3.59 -1.24 7.00
CA MET A 51 3.50 -2.40 6.12
C MET A 51 3.60 -3.70 6.91
N GLU A 52 3.23 -4.86 6.30
CA GLU A 52 3.30 -6.16 6.99
C GLU A 52 4.73 -6.67 7.19
N CYS A 53 5.64 -6.31 6.30
CA CYS A 53 6.99 -6.87 6.19
C CYS A 53 7.00 -8.41 6.12
N GLY A 54 5.99 -8.99 5.48
CA GLY A 54 5.79 -10.42 5.30
C GLY A 54 5.15 -10.79 3.97
N TYR A 55 5.10 -9.88 3.02
CA TYR A 55 4.37 -9.97 1.75
C TYR A 55 5.32 -9.76 0.54
N ALA A 56 6.18 -10.72 0.26
CA ALA A 56 7.04 -10.67 -0.94
C ALA A 56 6.20 -10.82 -2.23
N PRO A 57 6.52 -10.08 -3.31
CA PRO A 57 7.68 -9.19 -3.50
C PRO A 57 7.44 -7.74 -3.07
N TYR A 58 6.27 -7.42 -2.52
CA TYR A 58 5.93 -6.06 -2.11
C TYR A 58 6.75 -5.60 -0.90
N ASN A 59 6.73 -6.35 0.18
CA ASN A 59 7.49 -6.03 1.39
C ASN A 59 7.80 -7.29 2.21
N TRP A 60 9.02 -7.45 2.67
CA TRP A 60 9.43 -8.59 3.50
C TRP A 60 10.49 -8.20 4.54
N THR A 61 10.65 -9.05 5.56
CA THR A 61 11.68 -8.91 6.59
C THR A 61 12.94 -9.66 6.17
N GLN A 62 14.11 -9.06 6.39
CA GLN A 62 15.43 -9.69 6.26
C GLN A 62 16.34 -9.28 7.41
N SER A 63 17.40 -10.06 7.67
CA SER A 63 18.32 -9.86 8.81
C SER A 63 19.47 -8.89 8.52
N THR A 64 19.63 -8.45 7.27
CA THR A 64 20.73 -7.59 6.83
C THR A 64 20.20 -6.36 6.09
N ASP A 65 21.04 -5.33 5.95
CA ASP A 65 20.77 -4.12 5.18
C ASP A 65 21.08 -4.27 3.68
N GLU A 66 21.27 -5.50 3.19
CA GLU A 66 21.54 -5.78 1.78
C GLU A 66 20.43 -5.22 0.88
N ASN A 67 20.78 -4.91 -0.37
CA ASN A 67 19.92 -4.33 -1.38
C ASN A 67 19.39 -2.92 -1.02
N GLY A 68 19.84 -2.32 0.06
CA GLY A 68 19.36 -1.03 0.55
C GLY A 68 18.09 -1.14 1.39
N ALA A 69 17.94 -2.28 2.09
CA ALA A 69 16.84 -2.51 3.04
C ALA A 69 16.87 -1.48 4.18
N VAL A 70 15.70 -1.14 4.68
CA VAL A 70 15.47 -0.09 5.67
C VAL A 70 15.23 -0.75 7.04
N PRO A 71 15.83 -0.25 8.14
CA PRO A 71 15.55 -0.77 9.47
C PRO A 71 14.04 -0.73 9.79
N ILE A 72 13.54 -1.80 10.41
CA ILE A 72 12.18 -1.84 10.94
C ILE A 72 12.20 -1.24 12.35
N ALA A 73 11.31 -0.29 12.64
CA ALA A 73 11.18 0.32 13.95
C ALA A 73 11.01 -0.74 15.06
N ASP A 74 11.66 -0.53 16.19
CA ASP A 74 11.64 -1.43 17.34
C ASP A 74 12.09 -2.88 17.06
N SER A 75 12.85 -3.11 15.98
CA SER A 75 13.37 -4.41 15.57
C SER A 75 14.88 -4.33 15.27
N SER A 76 15.54 -5.50 15.27
CA SER A 76 16.90 -5.66 14.76
C SER A 76 16.93 -5.99 13.26
N ASP A 77 15.78 -6.20 12.66
CA ASP A 77 15.61 -6.63 11.27
C ASP A 77 15.37 -5.45 10.34
N PHE A 78 15.42 -5.74 9.05
CA PHE A 78 15.26 -4.76 7.98
C PHE A 78 14.07 -5.15 7.09
N ALA A 79 13.42 -4.15 6.51
CA ALA A 79 12.39 -4.34 5.49
C ALA A 79 12.98 -4.08 4.11
N TYR A 80 12.61 -4.90 3.13
CA TYR A 80 12.87 -4.67 1.71
C TYR A 80 11.69 -5.10 0.86
N GLY A 81 11.70 -4.73 -0.42
CA GLY A 81 10.68 -5.04 -1.42
C GLY A 81 10.20 -3.81 -2.16
N TYR A 82 9.27 -4.02 -3.06
CA TYR A 82 8.70 -2.97 -3.91
C TYR A 82 8.14 -1.78 -3.11
N ASP A 83 7.35 -2.07 -2.07
CA ASP A 83 6.73 -1.05 -1.21
C ASP A 83 7.80 -0.26 -0.42
N VAL A 84 8.87 -0.93 0.00
CA VAL A 84 9.99 -0.27 0.69
C VAL A 84 10.77 0.63 -0.26
N MET A 85 11.00 0.18 -1.52
CA MET A 85 11.61 1.01 -2.56
C MET A 85 10.76 2.24 -2.84
N MET A 86 9.44 2.08 -2.94
CA MET A 86 8.48 3.19 -3.12
C MET A 86 8.47 4.13 -1.91
N ALA A 87 8.42 3.60 -0.69
CA ALA A 87 8.46 4.40 0.54
C ALA A 87 9.74 5.24 0.61
N LYS A 88 10.89 4.64 0.27
CA LYS A 88 12.17 5.33 0.22
C LYS A 88 12.19 6.43 -0.84
N TYR A 89 11.69 6.14 -2.05
CA TYR A 89 11.59 7.13 -3.11
C TYR A 89 10.74 8.34 -2.68
N VAL A 90 9.56 8.09 -2.10
CA VAL A 90 8.66 9.15 -1.60
C VAL A 90 9.33 9.96 -0.51
N ALA A 91 9.96 9.33 0.49
CA ALA A 91 10.64 10.02 1.58
C ALA A 91 11.80 10.89 1.07
N ASP A 92 12.63 10.33 0.18
CA ASP A 92 13.77 11.05 -0.43
C ASP A 92 13.30 12.30 -1.21
N GLN A 93 12.22 12.20 -2.00
CA GLN A 93 11.68 13.32 -2.78
C GLN A 93 11.06 14.40 -1.87
N LEU A 94 10.47 14.01 -0.75
CA LEU A 94 9.89 14.95 0.22
C LEU A 94 10.94 15.50 1.20
N GLY A 95 12.17 15.01 1.18
CA GLY A 95 13.24 15.40 2.10
C GLY A 95 12.99 14.97 3.54
N LEU A 96 12.32 13.82 3.73
CA LEU A 96 11.96 13.23 5.02
C LEU A 96 12.85 12.01 5.32
N GLU A 97 13.10 11.74 6.61
CA GLU A 97 13.64 10.46 7.05
C GLU A 97 12.55 9.39 6.97
N LEU A 98 12.91 8.16 6.54
CA LEU A 98 11.95 7.06 6.45
C LEU A 98 12.00 6.19 7.70
N GLU A 99 10.86 5.97 8.33
CA GLU A 99 10.65 4.99 9.39
C GLU A 99 9.64 3.94 8.94
N ILE A 100 10.06 2.66 8.90
CA ILE A 100 9.17 1.52 8.58
C ILE A 100 8.61 0.95 9.87
N VAL A 101 7.27 0.92 9.97
CA VAL A 101 6.53 0.35 11.09
C VAL A 101 5.88 -0.96 10.65
N LYS A 102 6.34 -2.08 11.22
CA LYS A 102 5.77 -3.40 10.93
C LYS A 102 4.49 -3.62 11.72
N LEU A 103 3.39 -3.94 11.04
CA LEU A 103 2.08 -4.23 11.61
C LEU A 103 1.43 -5.42 10.92
N ASP A 104 0.52 -6.11 11.62
CA ASP A 104 -0.33 -7.11 10.99
C ASP A 104 -1.30 -6.45 10.00
N TRP A 105 -1.72 -7.17 8.96
CA TRP A 105 -2.59 -6.69 7.87
C TRP A 105 -3.81 -5.91 8.37
N ASP A 106 -4.56 -6.48 9.31
CA ASP A 106 -5.79 -5.87 9.83
C ASP A 106 -5.54 -4.60 10.69
N SER A 107 -4.29 -4.35 11.09
CA SER A 107 -3.90 -3.18 11.87
C SER A 107 -3.50 -1.99 11.01
N LEU A 108 -3.25 -2.16 9.71
CA LEU A 108 -2.73 -1.11 8.82
C LEU A 108 -3.70 0.08 8.70
N VAL A 109 -4.96 -0.17 8.30
CA VAL A 109 -5.97 0.89 8.16
C VAL A 109 -6.26 1.58 9.49
N PRO A 110 -6.48 0.86 10.61
CA PRO A 110 -6.61 1.48 11.93
C PRO A 110 -5.43 2.38 12.34
N ALA A 111 -4.20 1.99 12.01
CA ALA A 111 -3.00 2.77 12.37
C ALA A 111 -2.97 4.13 11.66
N VAL A 112 -3.29 4.17 10.36
CA VAL A 112 -3.34 5.43 9.62
C VAL A 112 -4.54 6.29 10.02
N GLN A 113 -5.68 5.69 10.33
CA GLN A 113 -6.86 6.42 10.82
C GLN A 113 -6.60 7.11 12.16
N SER A 114 -5.92 6.43 13.07
CA SER A 114 -5.57 6.97 14.39
C SER A 114 -4.46 8.03 14.32
N GLY A 115 -3.69 8.08 13.22
CA GLY A 115 -2.51 8.95 13.10
C GLY A 115 -1.31 8.39 13.87
N THR A 116 -1.21 7.07 14.04
CA THR A 116 -0.01 6.42 14.59
C THR A 116 1.11 6.39 13.55
N VAL A 117 0.73 6.33 12.28
CA VAL A 117 1.61 6.42 11.11
C VAL A 117 1.07 7.44 10.12
N ASP A 118 1.90 7.92 9.21
CA ASP A 118 1.53 8.89 8.18
C ASP A 118 0.75 8.22 7.05
N CYS A 119 1.24 7.08 6.60
CA CYS A 119 0.64 6.33 5.51
C CYS A 119 0.88 4.82 5.62
N VAL A 120 0.17 4.07 4.78
CA VAL A 120 0.36 2.64 4.55
C VAL A 120 0.81 2.45 3.11
N ILE A 121 1.92 1.74 2.92
CA ILE A 121 2.40 1.27 1.62
C ILE A 121 2.59 -0.24 1.75
N ALA A 122 1.59 -1.01 1.31
CA ALA A 122 1.50 -2.44 1.63
C ALA A 122 0.73 -3.24 0.57
N GLY A 123 0.86 -2.90 -0.70
CA GLY A 123 0.13 -3.60 -1.77
C GLY A 123 -1.39 -3.47 -1.67
N GLN A 124 -1.92 -2.41 -1.05
CA GLN A 124 -3.36 -2.27 -0.80
C GLN A 124 -4.13 -1.82 -2.05
N SER A 125 -5.14 -2.60 -2.46
CA SER A 125 -6.09 -2.19 -3.49
C SER A 125 -6.93 -0.99 -3.05
N ILE A 126 -7.23 -0.09 -3.99
CA ILE A 126 -8.07 1.10 -3.79
C ILE A 126 -9.54 0.66 -3.93
N THR A 127 -10.11 0.05 -2.89
CA THR A 127 -11.50 -0.40 -2.93
C THR A 127 -12.48 0.67 -2.44
N ALA A 128 -13.73 0.60 -2.90
CA ALA A 128 -14.79 1.52 -2.46
C ALA A 128 -15.00 1.50 -0.94
N ASP A 129 -14.85 0.33 -0.30
CA ASP A 129 -14.98 0.19 1.15
C ASP A 129 -13.81 0.83 1.92
N ARG A 130 -12.59 0.68 1.42
CA ARG A 130 -11.42 1.36 1.99
C ARG A 130 -11.49 2.87 1.79
N LEU A 131 -11.96 3.33 0.62
CA LEU A 131 -12.19 4.76 0.34
C LEU A 131 -13.22 5.42 1.26
N GLN A 132 -14.10 4.68 1.94
CA GLN A 132 -14.94 5.22 2.99
C GLN A 132 -14.16 5.53 4.27
N GLN A 133 -13.05 4.84 4.51
CA GLN A 133 -12.29 4.85 5.74
C GLN A 133 -11.03 5.70 5.68
N VAL A 134 -10.33 5.71 4.55
CA VAL A 134 -9.06 6.39 4.31
C VAL A 134 -9.08 7.06 2.94
N ASP A 135 -8.13 7.96 2.69
CA ASP A 135 -7.84 8.46 1.34
C ASP A 135 -6.72 7.64 0.73
N PHE A 136 -6.66 7.61 -0.60
CA PHE A 136 -5.59 6.98 -1.35
C PHE A 136 -4.93 8.00 -2.28
N THR A 137 -3.67 7.75 -2.58
CA THR A 137 -2.98 8.40 -3.70
C THR A 137 -3.50 7.90 -5.04
N THR A 138 -3.02 8.47 -6.13
CA THR A 138 -3.03 7.80 -7.44
C THR A 138 -2.34 6.44 -7.32
N PRO A 139 -2.74 5.44 -8.14
CA PRO A 139 -2.11 4.14 -8.10
C PRO A 139 -0.59 4.22 -8.33
N TYR A 140 0.17 3.39 -7.60
CA TYR A 140 1.59 3.18 -7.82
C TYR A 140 1.89 1.81 -8.40
N TYR A 141 0.88 0.95 -8.56
CA TYR A 141 0.96 -0.31 -9.28
C TYR A 141 -0.43 -0.78 -9.75
N TYR A 142 -0.45 -1.58 -10.83
CA TYR A 142 -1.63 -2.23 -11.37
C TYR A 142 -1.37 -3.72 -11.44
N ALA A 143 -2.12 -4.52 -10.69
CA ALA A 143 -1.88 -5.94 -10.57
C ALA A 143 -2.99 -6.76 -11.24
N SER A 144 -2.62 -7.72 -12.10
CA SER A 144 -3.57 -8.73 -12.59
C SER A 144 -3.91 -9.72 -11.50
N ILE A 145 -5.15 -10.20 -11.47
CA ILE A 145 -5.59 -11.27 -10.58
C ILE A 145 -5.30 -12.62 -11.23
N ILE A 146 -4.68 -13.53 -10.48
CA ILE A 146 -4.32 -14.88 -10.94
C ILE A 146 -4.74 -15.92 -9.90
N SER A 147 -4.72 -17.19 -10.31
CA SER A 147 -4.83 -18.33 -9.41
C SER A 147 -3.54 -19.12 -9.36
N LEU A 148 -3.16 -19.60 -8.18
CA LEU A 148 -2.10 -20.58 -8.02
C LEU A 148 -2.70 -21.93 -7.71
N VAL A 149 -2.18 -22.97 -8.36
CA VAL A 149 -2.56 -24.37 -8.18
C VAL A 149 -1.30 -25.23 -8.08
N LYS A 150 -1.43 -26.50 -7.68
CA LYS A 150 -0.32 -27.45 -7.81
C LYS A 150 -0.21 -27.97 -9.25
N LYS A 151 1.03 -28.17 -9.74
CA LYS A 151 1.33 -28.70 -11.08
C LYS A 151 0.74 -30.09 -11.35
N ASP A 152 0.52 -30.87 -10.30
CA ASP A 152 -0.13 -32.19 -10.36
C ASP A 152 -1.59 -32.17 -9.88
N GLY A 153 -2.12 -30.98 -9.55
CA GLY A 153 -3.48 -30.78 -9.08
C GLY A 153 -4.54 -30.93 -10.18
N ALA A 154 -5.80 -31.09 -9.75
CA ALA A 154 -6.94 -31.30 -10.65
C ALA A 154 -7.19 -30.12 -11.60
N PHE A 155 -6.86 -28.90 -11.19
CA PHE A 155 -7.17 -27.66 -11.90
C PHE A 155 -6.02 -27.07 -12.71
N LYS A 156 -4.88 -27.78 -12.83
CA LYS A 156 -3.65 -27.29 -13.49
C LYS A 156 -3.81 -26.85 -14.95
N ASP A 157 -4.81 -27.36 -15.63
CA ASP A 157 -5.08 -27.10 -17.05
C ASP A 157 -6.29 -26.17 -17.28
N ALA A 158 -6.85 -25.57 -16.20
CA ALA A 158 -7.97 -24.64 -16.28
C ALA A 158 -7.64 -23.42 -17.16
N LYS A 159 -8.63 -22.94 -17.92
CA LYS A 159 -8.51 -21.82 -18.87
C LYS A 159 -9.44 -20.66 -18.54
N SER A 160 -10.31 -20.84 -17.55
CA SER A 160 -11.29 -19.86 -17.10
C SER A 160 -11.63 -20.07 -15.63
N VAL A 161 -12.31 -19.10 -15.03
CA VAL A 161 -12.89 -19.22 -13.68
C VAL A 161 -13.91 -20.36 -13.62
N GLU A 162 -14.69 -20.58 -14.69
CA GLU A 162 -15.66 -21.67 -14.80
C GLU A 162 -14.99 -23.07 -14.68
N ASP A 163 -13.76 -23.21 -15.23
CA ASP A 163 -13.03 -24.48 -15.16
C ASP A 163 -12.53 -24.81 -13.74
N LEU A 164 -12.64 -23.88 -12.81
CA LEU A 164 -12.31 -24.04 -11.38
C LEU A 164 -13.50 -24.56 -10.56
N ALA A 165 -14.64 -24.88 -11.21
CA ALA A 165 -15.86 -25.29 -10.55
C ALA A 165 -15.64 -26.43 -9.53
N GLY A 166 -16.18 -26.26 -8.32
CA GLY A 166 -16.08 -27.23 -7.22
C GLY A 166 -14.72 -27.29 -6.53
N ALA A 167 -13.81 -26.37 -6.82
CA ALA A 167 -12.50 -26.33 -6.16
C ALA A 167 -12.63 -26.00 -4.66
N VAL A 168 -11.80 -26.62 -3.84
CA VAL A 168 -11.53 -26.19 -2.47
C VAL A 168 -10.54 -25.05 -2.52
N CYS A 169 -10.93 -23.84 -2.07
CA CYS A 169 -10.12 -22.65 -2.26
C CYS A 169 -10.07 -21.76 -1.01
N THR A 170 -9.05 -20.93 -0.92
CA THR A 170 -8.91 -19.87 0.09
C THR A 170 -8.08 -18.71 -0.46
N SER A 171 -8.03 -17.62 0.28
CA SER A 171 -7.12 -16.51 0.04
C SER A 171 -6.91 -15.71 1.34
N GLN A 172 -6.17 -14.58 1.26
CA GLN A 172 -5.95 -13.71 2.40
C GLN A 172 -7.22 -12.94 2.76
N GLN A 173 -7.49 -12.78 4.06
CA GLN A 173 -8.65 -12.04 4.58
C GLN A 173 -8.62 -10.56 4.18
N ASN A 174 -9.81 -9.96 4.08
CA ASN A 174 -9.98 -8.53 3.79
C ASN A 174 -9.29 -8.09 2.48
N THR A 175 -9.27 -8.96 1.48
CA THR A 175 -8.74 -8.69 0.14
C THR A 175 -9.80 -8.91 -0.94
N VAL A 176 -9.62 -8.27 -2.08
CA VAL A 176 -10.42 -8.50 -3.29
C VAL A 176 -10.38 -9.98 -3.69
N TRP A 177 -9.27 -10.64 -3.48
CA TRP A 177 -9.10 -12.06 -3.81
C TRP A 177 -10.08 -12.96 -3.08
N TYR A 178 -10.25 -12.75 -1.77
CA TYR A 178 -11.15 -13.56 -0.94
C TYR A 178 -12.61 -13.10 -1.09
N ASP A 179 -12.84 -11.79 -1.00
CA ASP A 179 -14.19 -11.25 -0.88
C ASP A 179 -14.93 -11.13 -2.22
N VAL A 180 -14.19 -10.91 -3.32
CA VAL A 180 -14.75 -10.69 -4.65
C VAL A 180 -14.48 -11.84 -5.61
N CYS A 181 -13.23 -12.36 -5.66
CA CYS A 181 -12.86 -13.36 -6.66
C CYS A 181 -13.32 -14.77 -6.30
N LEU A 182 -13.08 -15.26 -5.08
CA LEU A 182 -13.47 -16.63 -4.71
C LEU A 182 -14.98 -16.93 -4.90
N PRO A 183 -15.90 -16.01 -4.57
CA PRO A 183 -17.34 -16.23 -4.80
C PRO A 183 -17.74 -16.38 -6.27
N GLN A 184 -16.88 -16.02 -7.23
CA GLN A 184 -17.14 -16.18 -8.66
C GLN A 184 -16.87 -17.60 -9.16
N ILE A 185 -16.12 -18.41 -8.40
CA ILE A 185 -15.83 -19.80 -8.77
C ILE A 185 -17.09 -20.64 -8.53
N PRO A 186 -17.67 -21.28 -9.58
CA PRO A 186 -18.90 -22.03 -9.42
C PRO A 186 -18.75 -23.19 -8.44
N ASP A 187 -19.71 -23.37 -7.53
CA ASP A 187 -19.77 -24.47 -6.57
C ASP A 187 -18.50 -24.66 -5.72
N ALA A 188 -17.69 -23.60 -5.54
CA ALA A 188 -16.46 -23.64 -4.76
C ALA A 188 -16.72 -23.96 -3.28
N ASP A 189 -15.84 -24.77 -2.68
CA ASP A 189 -15.73 -24.92 -1.21
C ASP A 189 -14.72 -23.88 -0.69
N ILE A 190 -15.25 -22.71 -0.28
CA ILE A 190 -14.43 -21.60 0.21
C ILE A 190 -14.10 -21.83 1.68
N LEU A 191 -12.84 -22.15 1.96
CA LEU A 191 -12.32 -22.32 3.31
C LEU A 191 -12.19 -20.96 4.03
N PRO A 192 -12.07 -20.96 5.36
CA PRO A 192 -11.78 -19.73 6.10
C PRO A 192 -10.55 -18.99 5.53
N ALA A 193 -10.66 -17.67 5.47
CA ALA A 193 -9.58 -16.81 4.99
C ALA A 193 -8.30 -16.97 5.80
N GLN A 194 -7.17 -16.73 5.17
CA GLN A 194 -5.85 -16.79 5.80
C GLN A 194 -5.44 -15.40 6.31
N GLU A 195 -4.69 -15.37 7.39
CA GLU A 195 -4.29 -14.12 8.04
C GLU A 195 -3.27 -13.31 7.23
N SER A 196 -2.49 -13.98 6.36
CA SER A 196 -1.43 -13.35 5.55
C SER A 196 -1.20 -14.08 4.23
N ALA A 197 -0.52 -13.43 3.28
CA ALA A 197 -0.15 -14.06 2.02
C ALA A 197 0.75 -15.30 2.20
N PRO A 198 1.77 -15.32 3.08
CA PRO A 198 2.51 -16.55 3.37
C PRO A 198 1.63 -17.69 3.90
N ALA A 199 0.68 -17.40 4.80
CA ALA A 199 -0.24 -18.42 5.32
C ALA A 199 -1.12 -19.01 4.20
N MET A 200 -1.56 -18.19 3.26
CA MET A 200 -2.30 -18.61 2.07
C MET A 200 -1.47 -19.56 1.20
N LEU A 201 -0.20 -19.24 0.92
CA LEU A 201 0.70 -20.08 0.13
C LEU A 201 0.99 -21.41 0.84
N VAL A 202 1.15 -21.40 2.16
CA VAL A 202 1.31 -22.62 2.98
C VAL A 202 0.05 -23.49 2.93
N ALA A 203 -1.15 -22.92 2.90
CA ALA A 203 -2.39 -23.67 2.77
C ALA A 203 -2.42 -24.46 1.44
N LEU A 204 -2.03 -23.84 0.32
CA LEU A 204 -1.90 -24.51 -0.98
C LEU A 204 -0.78 -25.55 -0.95
N SER A 205 0.41 -25.20 -0.45
CA SER A 205 1.57 -26.10 -0.39
C SER A 205 1.28 -27.37 0.40
N SER A 206 0.58 -27.24 1.52
CA SER A 206 0.20 -28.38 2.39
C SER A 206 -0.95 -29.23 1.82
N GLY A 207 -1.59 -28.81 0.74
CA GLY A 207 -2.76 -29.49 0.15
C GLY A 207 -4.04 -29.33 0.94
N LYS A 208 -4.17 -28.29 1.76
CA LYS A 208 -5.42 -27.93 2.45
C LYS A 208 -6.47 -27.41 1.46
N CYS A 209 -6.03 -26.78 0.37
CA CYS A 209 -6.88 -26.32 -0.72
C CYS A 209 -6.28 -26.72 -2.07
N ASP A 210 -7.10 -26.67 -3.11
CA ASP A 210 -6.72 -26.96 -4.49
C ASP A 210 -6.11 -25.74 -5.17
N LEU A 211 -6.59 -24.55 -4.79
CA LEU A 211 -6.12 -23.28 -5.33
C LEU A 211 -6.19 -22.14 -4.32
N VAL A 212 -5.41 -21.11 -4.60
CA VAL A 212 -5.53 -19.79 -3.98
C VAL A 212 -5.60 -18.72 -5.07
N VAL A 213 -6.30 -17.62 -4.80
CA VAL A 213 -6.35 -16.44 -5.68
C VAL A 213 -5.46 -15.36 -5.09
N THR A 214 -4.66 -14.72 -5.94
CA THR A 214 -3.75 -13.62 -5.55
C THR A 214 -3.47 -12.73 -6.77
N ASP A 215 -2.50 -11.83 -6.66
CA ASP A 215 -2.03 -11.01 -7.78
C ASP A 215 -0.82 -11.64 -8.52
N MET A 216 -0.54 -11.08 -9.70
CA MET A 216 0.55 -11.56 -10.56
C MET A 216 1.93 -11.47 -9.89
N PRO A 217 2.35 -10.36 -9.25
CA PRO A 217 3.65 -10.27 -8.58
C PRO A 217 3.82 -11.34 -7.49
N THR A 218 2.83 -11.52 -6.64
CA THR A 218 2.82 -12.56 -5.60
C THR A 218 2.87 -13.96 -6.22
N GLY A 219 2.13 -14.18 -7.31
CA GLY A 219 2.17 -15.44 -8.05
C GLY A 219 3.55 -15.74 -8.62
N MET A 220 4.20 -14.76 -9.26
CA MET A 220 5.56 -14.91 -9.79
C MET A 220 6.57 -15.21 -8.68
N ALA A 221 6.47 -14.49 -7.58
CA ALA A 221 7.27 -14.72 -6.39
C ALA A 221 7.08 -16.15 -5.84
N ALA A 222 5.83 -16.58 -5.74
CA ALA A 222 5.49 -17.91 -5.22
C ALA A 222 6.05 -19.05 -6.10
N LEU A 223 6.12 -18.91 -7.43
CA LEU A 223 6.71 -19.93 -8.30
C LEU A 223 8.20 -20.16 -8.06
N ILE A 224 8.91 -19.15 -7.55
CA ILE A 224 10.33 -19.29 -7.16
C ILE A 224 10.44 -20.08 -5.85
N ALA A 225 9.61 -19.75 -4.87
CA ALA A 225 9.60 -20.35 -3.55
C ALA A 225 8.99 -21.79 -3.53
N TYR A 226 7.99 -22.03 -4.36
CA TYR A 226 7.24 -23.29 -4.48
C TYR A 226 7.30 -23.83 -5.91
N PRO A 227 8.35 -24.57 -6.30
CA PRO A 227 8.53 -25.05 -7.68
C PRO A 227 7.46 -26.02 -8.18
N ASP A 228 6.65 -26.57 -7.27
CA ASP A 228 5.50 -27.43 -7.55
C ASP A 228 4.18 -26.68 -7.83
N PHE A 229 4.21 -25.33 -7.71
CA PHE A 229 3.05 -24.52 -8.09
C PHE A 229 3.01 -24.23 -9.59
N ALA A 230 1.80 -24.05 -10.10
CA ALA A 230 1.51 -23.52 -11.43
C ALA A 230 0.63 -22.27 -11.30
N LEU A 231 0.89 -21.28 -12.15
CA LEU A 231 0.14 -20.05 -12.23
C LEU A 231 -0.88 -20.15 -13.38
N LEU A 232 -2.12 -19.82 -13.07
CA LEU A 232 -3.22 -19.70 -14.01
C LEU A 232 -3.58 -18.21 -14.15
N ASP A 233 -3.29 -17.65 -15.30
CA ASP A 233 -3.63 -16.28 -15.66
C ASP A 233 -4.75 -16.27 -16.68
N PHE A 234 -5.92 -15.79 -16.29
CA PHE A 234 -7.08 -15.63 -17.15
C PHE A 234 -7.29 -14.17 -17.59
N SER A 235 -6.42 -13.24 -17.17
CA SER A 235 -6.55 -11.82 -17.45
C SER A 235 -6.63 -11.54 -18.94
N GLY A 236 -7.47 -10.58 -19.31
CA GLY A 236 -7.68 -10.23 -20.71
C GLY A 236 -8.47 -11.26 -21.55
N THR A 237 -9.07 -12.29 -20.92
CA THR A 237 -9.97 -13.26 -21.56
C THR A 237 -11.39 -13.12 -21.05
N ASP A 238 -12.34 -13.68 -21.78
CA ASP A 238 -13.76 -13.74 -21.36
C ASP A 238 -13.96 -14.65 -20.12
N GLY A 239 -12.97 -15.46 -19.76
CA GLY A 239 -12.98 -16.37 -18.61
C GLY A 239 -12.24 -15.84 -17.38
N ALA A 240 -11.89 -14.57 -17.34
CA ALA A 240 -11.23 -13.93 -16.21
C ALA A 240 -12.17 -13.71 -15.02
N PHE A 241 -11.59 -13.43 -13.84
CA PHE A 241 -12.37 -12.89 -12.73
C PHE A 241 -12.92 -11.51 -13.11
N GLU A 242 -14.18 -11.27 -12.77
CA GLU A 242 -14.82 -9.96 -12.92
C GLU A 242 -14.39 -9.07 -11.76
N VAL A 243 -13.46 -8.18 -12.01
CA VAL A 243 -12.96 -7.17 -11.06
C VAL A 243 -12.93 -5.81 -11.74
N SER A 244 -13.20 -4.75 -10.99
CA SER A 244 -13.07 -3.38 -11.50
C SER A 244 -11.60 -2.95 -11.57
N GLU A 245 -11.29 -1.92 -12.38
CA GLU A 245 -9.95 -1.32 -12.38
C GLU A 245 -9.55 -0.84 -10.98
N GLU A 246 -10.49 -0.30 -10.20
CA GLU A 246 -10.25 0.18 -8.84
C GLU A 246 -9.82 -0.94 -7.90
N GLU A 247 -10.33 -2.17 -8.10
CA GLU A 247 -10.00 -3.33 -7.27
C GLU A 247 -8.62 -3.93 -7.56
N ILE A 248 -8.04 -3.66 -8.73
CA ILE A 248 -6.69 -4.08 -9.10
C ILE A 248 -5.63 -2.99 -8.96
N ASN A 249 -6.06 -1.72 -8.77
CA ASN A 249 -5.19 -0.60 -8.52
C ASN A 249 -4.63 -0.64 -7.11
N ILE A 250 -3.33 -0.46 -6.97
CA ILE A 250 -2.64 -0.43 -5.67
C ILE A 250 -2.22 1.00 -5.37
N GLY A 251 -2.63 1.51 -4.21
CA GLY A 251 -2.39 2.90 -3.79
C GLY A 251 -1.82 3.00 -2.38
N ILE A 252 -1.23 4.15 -2.09
CA ILE A 252 -0.77 4.50 -0.74
C ILE A 252 -1.98 5.05 0.02
N SER A 253 -2.32 4.45 1.17
CA SER A 253 -3.43 4.93 1.97
C SER A 253 -2.98 5.89 3.07
N LEU A 254 -3.77 6.96 3.26
CA LEU A 254 -3.54 8.03 4.24
C LEU A 254 -4.82 8.32 5.01
N LYS A 255 -4.67 8.99 6.16
CA LYS A 255 -5.82 9.50 6.89
C LYS A 255 -6.64 10.45 6.03
N LYS A 256 -7.96 10.36 6.10
CA LYS A 256 -8.86 11.23 5.33
C LYS A 256 -8.56 12.71 5.52
N GLY A 257 -8.45 13.41 4.38
CA GLY A 257 -8.17 14.84 4.35
C GLY A 257 -6.73 15.22 4.68
N ASN A 258 -5.79 14.26 4.73
CA ASN A 258 -4.37 14.56 4.96
C ASN A 258 -3.77 15.26 3.74
N ALA A 259 -3.17 16.43 3.96
CA ALA A 259 -2.54 17.22 2.89
C ALA A 259 -1.33 16.50 2.25
N LEU A 260 -0.68 15.58 2.97
CA LEU A 260 0.42 14.75 2.47
C LEU A 260 0.01 13.92 1.24
N THR A 261 -1.29 13.58 1.09
CA THR A 261 -1.80 12.87 -0.09
C THR A 261 -1.49 13.61 -1.40
N ALA A 262 -1.65 14.94 -1.41
CA ALA A 262 -1.35 15.73 -2.60
C ALA A 262 0.15 15.80 -2.89
N GLU A 263 0.99 15.90 -1.86
CA GLU A 263 2.44 15.92 -2.00
C GLU A 263 2.97 14.57 -2.53
N ILE A 264 2.48 13.46 -2.00
CA ILE A 264 2.84 12.13 -2.51
C ILE A 264 2.37 11.96 -3.95
N ASN A 265 1.16 12.42 -4.32
CA ASN A 265 0.69 12.37 -5.70
C ASN A 265 1.60 13.14 -6.66
N ASN A 266 2.12 14.29 -6.24
CA ASN A 266 3.10 15.04 -7.04
C ASN A 266 4.38 14.24 -7.26
N VAL A 267 4.86 13.54 -6.23
CA VAL A 267 6.04 12.66 -6.32
C VAL A 267 5.79 11.47 -7.25
N LEU A 268 4.64 10.79 -7.11
CA LEU A 268 4.29 9.64 -7.95
C LEU A 268 4.14 10.04 -9.43
N ALA A 269 3.69 11.26 -9.72
CA ALA A 269 3.53 11.78 -11.09
C ALA A 269 4.87 11.96 -11.84
N GLU A 270 6.00 11.92 -11.15
CA GLU A 270 7.33 11.96 -11.76
C GLU A 270 7.79 10.59 -12.27
N LEU A 271 7.14 9.50 -11.84
CA LEU A 271 7.42 8.14 -12.26
C LEU A 271 6.56 7.73 -13.46
N THR A 272 7.14 6.93 -14.33
CA THR A 272 6.45 6.32 -15.48
C THR A 272 5.98 4.91 -15.13
N GLU A 273 5.10 4.33 -15.96
CA GLU A 273 4.68 2.94 -15.82
C GLU A 273 5.88 1.97 -15.90
N ASP A 274 6.86 2.26 -16.78
CA ASP A 274 8.08 1.47 -16.90
C ASP A 274 8.92 1.50 -15.61
N ASP A 275 8.97 2.63 -14.89
CA ASP A 275 9.68 2.75 -13.62
C ASP A 275 9.03 1.86 -12.55
N PHE A 276 7.71 1.84 -12.45
CA PHE A 276 6.97 0.96 -11.52
C PHE A 276 7.23 -0.51 -11.83
N VAL A 277 7.17 -0.90 -13.11
CA VAL A 277 7.44 -2.28 -13.55
C VAL A 277 8.89 -2.67 -13.27
N GLN A 278 9.85 -1.78 -13.49
CA GLN A 278 11.26 -2.06 -13.22
C GLN A 278 11.51 -2.26 -11.73
N MET A 279 10.97 -1.40 -10.86
CA MET A 279 11.10 -1.54 -9.41
C MET A 279 10.52 -2.87 -8.92
N MET A 280 9.37 -3.30 -9.46
CA MET A 280 8.77 -4.60 -9.12
C MET A 280 9.64 -5.77 -9.56
N ASN A 281 10.20 -5.72 -10.77
CA ASN A 281 11.10 -6.74 -11.27
C ASN A 281 12.39 -6.84 -10.45
N ASP A 282 12.93 -5.70 -10.00
CA ASP A 282 14.10 -5.64 -9.13
C ASP A 282 13.80 -6.28 -7.76
N ALA A 283 12.61 -6.04 -7.21
CA ALA A 283 12.18 -6.67 -5.97
C ALA A 283 12.03 -8.19 -6.13
N ILE A 284 11.35 -8.66 -7.20
CA ILE A 284 11.19 -10.09 -7.49
C ILE A 284 12.55 -10.80 -7.63
N ALA A 285 13.54 -10.13 -8.25
CA ALA A 285 14.86 -10.73 -8.51
C ALA A 285 15.66 -11.03 -7.24
N VAL A 286 15.42 -10.32 -6.13
CA VAL A 286 16.19 -10.41 -4.89
C VAL A 286 15.39 -10.87 -3.69
N GLN A 287 14.10 -11.21 -3.89
CA GLN A 287 13.25 -11.69 -2.80
C GLN A 287 13.82 -12.96 -2.16
N PRO A 288 13.65 -13.16 -0.84
CA PRO A 288 14.09 -14.38 -0.20
C PRO A 288 13.28 -15.56 -0.75
N LEU A 289 13.97 -16.64 -1.06
CA LEU A 289 13.30 -17.93 -1.31
C LEU A 289 12.63 -18.35 0.00
N ALA A 290 11.44 -18.94 -0.07
CA ALA A 290 10.81 -19.50 1.12
C ALA A 290 11.75 -20.58 1.69
N GLU A 291 12.18 -20.40 2.96
CA GLU A 291 12.92 -21.40 3.73
C GLU A 291 11.99 -22.50 4.25
#